data_1586733595ceff5b1c11f05c126a91b9
#
_entry.id   1586733595ceff5b1c11f05c126a91b9
#
_cell.length_a   1.000
_cell.length_b   1.000
_cell.length_c   1.000
_cell.angle_alpha   90.00
_cell.angle_beta   90.00
_cell.angle_gamma   90.00
#
_symmetry.space_group_name_H-M   'P 1'
#
loop_
_entity.id
_entity.type
_entity.pdbx_description
1 polymer ?
#
loop_
_entity_poly.entity_id
_entity_poly.type
_entity_poly.pdbx_seq_one_letter_code
_entity_poly.pdbx_strand_id
1 'polypeptide(L)'
;MYLQYDYQMRIRYSASVEKCFYTIKCIPKTTMRQKATETIIQMSPQSDWSYGEDGWKNKTIYGNIQKAHDTFEFRVHGKVEIQPSKYEEKADRYQVGMYCYPFGKCCPGDGLRQYFASADLTGCGSALEKSIRIMHDLYQ
;
A
#
# COMPACT_ATOMS: atom_id res chain seq x y z
N MET A 1 -6.35 19.32 -11.18
CA MET A 1 -5.13 18.70 -11.77
C MET A 1 -5.47 17.27 -12.13
N TYR A 2 -5.05 16.82 -13.31
CA TYR A 2 -5.24 15.42 -13.72
C TYR A 2 -3.91 14.67 -13.63
N LEU A 3 -3.93 13.50 -13.04
CA LEU A 3 -2.80 12.58 -12.98
C LEU A 3 -3.17 11.28 -13.67
N GLN A 4 -2.21 10.70 -14.37
CA GLN A 4 -2.29 9.33 -14.86
C GLN A 4 -1.51 8.43 -13.93
N TYR A 5 -2.01 7.23 -13.72
CA TYR A 5 -1.32 6.19 -12.96
C TYR A 5 -1.29 4.90 -13.77
N ASP A 6 -0.22 4.17 -13.58
CA ASP A 6 -0.02 2.84 -14.14
C ASP A 6 0.77 2.01 -13.12
N TYR A 7 0.12 1.03 -12.55
CA TYR A 7 0.69 0.12 -11.58
C TYR A 7 0.68 -1.29 -12.14
N GLN A 8 1.83 -1.94 -12.16
CA GLN A 8 1.98 -3.31 -12.61
C GLN A 8 2.68 -4.13 -11.53
N MET A 9 2.14 -5.31 -11.26
CA MET A 9 2.72 -6.31 -10.39
C MET A 9 2.80 -7.64 -11.14
N ARG A 10 3.96 -8.29 -11.06
CA ARG A 10 4.16 -9.64 -11.55
C ARG A 10 4.75 -10.49 -10.43
N ILE A 11 4.10 -11.60 -10.13
CA ILE A 11 4.58 -12.62 -9.19
C ILE A 11 4.90 -13.86 -10.00
N ARG A 12 6.12 -14.38 -9.84
CA ARG A 12 6.53 -15.66 -10.40
C ARG A 12 6.72 -16.65 -9.27
N TYR A 13 6.05 -17.76 -9.35
CA TYR A 13 6.14 -18.83 -8.37
C TYR A 13 7.24 -19.82 -8.75
N SER A 14 7.88 -20.45 -7.77
CA SER A 14 8.91 -21.47 -7.98
C SER A 14 8.34 -22.80 -8.48
N ALA A 15 7.04 -23.02 -8.32
CA ALA A 15 6.30 -24.18 -8.80
C ALA A 15 4.89 -23.75 -9.22
N SER A 16 4.22 -24.59 -9.99
CA SER A 16 2.84 -24.33 -10.40
C SER A 16 1.89 -24.30 -9.21
N VAL A 17 1.05 -23.28 -9.15
CA VAL A 17 0.00 -23.09 -8.15
C VAL A 17 -1.34 -23.44 -8.78
N GLU A 18 -2.07 -24.38 -8.19
CA GLU A 18 -3.36 -24.83 -8.71
C GLU A 18 -4.54 -23.97 -8.27
N LYS A 19 -4.42 -23.36 -7.08
CA LYS A 19 -5.45 -22.46 -6.50
C LYS A 19 -4.79 -21.27 -5.88
N CYS A 20 -5.20 -20.08 -6.28
CA CYS A 20 -4.70 -18.83 -5.74
C CYS A 20 -5.87 -17.92 -5.35
N PHE A 21 -5.92 -17.52 -4.09
CA PHE A 21 -6.81 -16.45 -3.61
C PHE A 21 -6.01 -15.17 -3.49
N TYR A 22 -6.57 -14.08 -3.97
CA TYR A 22 -5.89 -12.81 -3.93
C TYR A 22 -6.79 -11.68 -3.43
N THR A 23 -6.16 -10.71 -2.78
CA THR A 23 -6.76 -9.44 -2.41
C THR A 23 -5.80 -8.32 -2.82
N ILE A 24 -6.27 -7.41 -3.66
CA ILE A 24 -5.48 -6.33 -4.24
C ILE A 24 -6.07 -4.99 -3.80
N LYS A 25 -5.23 -4.08 -3.32
CA LYS A 25 -5.60 -2.77 -2.79
C LYS A 25 -5.01 -1.59 -3.58
N CYS A 26 -4.52 -1.85 -4.79
CA CYS A 26 -3.83 -0.86 -5.64
C CYS A 26 -4.79 -0.07 -6.52
N ILE A 27 -6.00 0.24 -6.04
CA ILE A 27 -7.00 0.97 -6.81
C ILE A 27 -7.26 2.32 -6.14
N PRO A 28 -7.11 3.43 -6.86
CA PRO A 28 -7.46 4.72 -6.32
C PRO A 28 -8.95 4.80 -5.94
N LYS A 29 -9.23 5.26 -4.73
CA LYS A 29 -10.60 5.54 -4.32
C LYS A 29 -10.98 6.97 -4.64
N THR A 30 -12.26 7.20 -4.86
CA THR A 30 -12.82 8.55 -4.91
C THR A 30 -13.01 9.07 -3.49
N THR A 31 -12.53 10.28 -3.23
CA THR A 31 -12.68 11.01 -1.98
C THR A 31 -13.12 12.44 -2.30
N MET A 32 -13.30 13.28 -1.29
CA MET A 32 -13.58 14.71 -1.52
C MET A 32 -12.44 15.45 -2.26
N ARG A 33 -11.23 14.88 -2.31
CA ARG A 33 -10.05 15.50 -2.89
C ARG A 33 -9.58 14.89 -4.19
N GLN A 34 -9.99 13.66 -4.45
CA GLN A 34 -9.63 12.97 -5.67
C GLN A 34 -10.82 12.19 -6.21
N LYS A 35 -10.96 12.20 -7.51
CA LYS A 35 -11.95 11.43 -8.22
C LYS A 35 -11.24 10.51 -9.22
N ALA A 36 -11.36 9.22 -9.03
CA ALA A 36 -10.94 8.26 -10.05
C ALA A 36 -11.94 8.33 -11.20
N THR A 37 -11.51 8.86 -12.34
CA THR A 37 -12.37 9.09 -13.52
C THR A 37 -12.31 7.94 -14.49
N GLU A 38 -11.21 7.22 -14.51
CA GLU A 38 -10.98 6.07 -15.38
C GLU A 38 -10.13 5.06 -14.61
N THR A 39 -10.53 3.79 -14.62
CA THR A 39 -9.77 2.70 -14.00
C THR A 39 -9.93 1.46 -14.87
N ILE A 40 -8.84 1.00 -15.44
CA ILE A 40 -8.78 -0.21 -16.26
C ILE A 40 -7.93 -1.23 -15.51
N ILE A 41 -8.45 -2.43 -15.37
CA ILE A 41 -7.83 -3.53 -14.65
C ILE A 41 -7.58 -4.67 -15.62
N GLN A 42 -6.36 -5.18 -15.61
CA GLN A 42 -5.92 -6.32 -16.39
C GLN A 42 -5.29 -7.36 -15.47
N MET A 43 -5.58 -8.62 -15.71
CA MET A 43 -5.10 -9.71 -14.88
C MET A 43 -4.76 -10.92 -15.72
N SER A 44 -3.69 -11.61 -15.39
CA SER A 44 -3.28 -12.88 -16.00
C SER A 44 -2.78 -13.86 -14.92
N PRO A 45 -3.28 -15.09 -14.84
CA PRO A 45 -4.41 -15.64 -15.62
C PRO A 45 -5.71 -14.87 -15.38
N GLN A 46 -6.56 -14.82 -16.40
CA GLN A 46 -7.87 -14.19 -16.27
C GLN A 46 -8.72 -14.96 -15.25
N SER A 47 -9.36 -14.24 -14.36
CA SER A 47 -10.27 -14.78 -13.36
C SER A 47 -11.42 -13.83 -13.09
N ASP A 48 -12.50 -14.37 -12.55
CA ASP A 48 -13.57 -13.56 -12.00
C ASP A 48 -13.12 -12.92 -10.70
N TRP A 49 -13.52 -11.67 -10.49
CA TRP A 49 -13.20 -10.91 -9.30
C TRP A 49 -14.36 -9.99 -8.90
N SER A 50 -14.36 -9.60 -7.65
CA SER A 50 -15.36 -8.71 -7.07
C SER A 50 -14.69 -7.52 -6.39
N TYR A 51 -15.40 -6.40 -6.35
CA TYR A 51 -15.00 -5.25 -5.55
C TYR A 51 -15.44 -5.40 -4.10
N GLY A 52 -14.64 -4.88 -3.21
CA GLY A 52 -14.95 -4.71 -1.81
C GLY A 52 -14.33 -3.46 -1.22
N GLU A 53 -14.52 -3.30 0.06
CA GLU A 53 -13.92 -2.25 0.85
C GLU A 53 -13.41 -2.86 2.15
N ASP A 54 -12.20 -2.51 2.56
CA ASP A 54 -11.66 -2.94 3.85
C ASP A 54 -12.11 -2.02 5.00
N GLY A 55 -11.80 -2.40 6.23
CA GLY A 55 -12.14 -1.62 7.42
C GLY A 55 -11.58 -0.19 7.44
N TRP A 56 -10.61 0.13 6.57
CA TRP A 56 -10.02 1.45 6.37
C TRP A 56 -10.63 2.20 5.18
N LYS A 57 -11.70 1.65 4.62
CA LYS A 57 -12.36 2.17 3.42
C LYS A 57 -11.44 2.21 2.19
N ASN A 58 -10.46 1.33 2.11
CA ASN A 58 -9.69 1.14 0.90
C ASN A 58 -10.48 0.28 -0.08
N LYS A 59 -10.54 0.69 -1.34
CA LYS A 59 -11.06 -0.17 -2.40
C LYS A 59 -10.20 -1.42 -2.52
N THR A 60 -10.84 -2.56 -2.55
CA THR A 60 -10.20 -3.87 -2.72
C THR A 60 -10.79 -4.60 -3.90
N ILE A 61 -9.95 -5.38 -4.58
CA ILE A 61 -10.38 -6.44 -5.49
C ILE A 61 -10.02 -7.75 -4.83
N TYR A 62 -10.93 -8.69 -4.83
CA TYR A 62 -10.69 -10.04 -4.36
C TYR A 62 -11.26 -11.06 -5.34
N GLY A 63 -10.57 -12.16 -5.45
CA GLY A 63 -10.96 -13.24 -6.34
C GLY A 63 -10.13 -14.47 -6.14
N ASN A 64 -10.31 -15.43 -7.03
CA ASN A 64 -9.56 -16.65 -7.05
C ASN A 64 -9.23 -17.09 -8.47
N ILE A 65 -8.09 -17.78 -8.62
CA ILE A 65 -7.66 -18.41 -9.85
C ILE A 65 -7.65 -19.92 -9.58
N GLN A 66 -8.44 -20.67 -10.33
CA GLN A 66 -8.54 -22.13 -10.21
C GLN A 66 -7.72 -22.87 -11.26
N LYS A 67 -7.17 -22.14 -12.23
CA LYS A 67 -6.31 -22.71 -13.28
C LYS A 67 -4.87 -22.75 -12.77
N ALA A 68 -4.21 -23.90 -13.00
CA ALA A 68 -2.79 -24.05 -12.72
C ALA A 68 -1.96 -22.96 -13.42
N HIS A 69 -1.09 -22.28 -12.68
CA HIS A 69 -0.25 -21.21 -13.21
C HIS A 69 1.03 -21.09 -12.38
N ASP A 70 2.07 -20.59 -13.00
CA ASP A 70 3.37 -20.27 -12.37
C ASP A 70 3.66 -18.76 -12.29
N THR A 71 2.78 -17.96 -12.91
CA THR A 71 2.91 -16.52 -12.94
C THR A 71 1.54 -15.89 -12.72
N PHE A 72 1.51 -14.87 -11.86
CA PHE A 72 0.36 -13.99 -11.66
C PHE A 72 0.74 -12.57 -12.01
N GLU A 73 0.00 -11.96 -12.91
CA GLU A 73 0.18 -10.56 -13.31
C GLU A 73 -1.08 -9.76 -13.04
N PHE A 74 -0.87 -8.56 -12.53
CA PHE A 74 -1.93 -7.60 -12.31
C PHE A 74 -1.45 -6.22 -12.76
N ARG A 75 -2.27 -5.54 -13.54
CA ARG A 75 -2.04 -4.16 -13.93
C ARG A 75 -3.31 -3.35 -13.71
N VAL A 76 -3.14 -2.18 -13.09
CA VAL A 76 -4.20 -1.19 -12.99
C VAL A 76 -3.68 0.15 -13.49
N HIS A 77 -4.40 0.75 -14.42
CA HIS A 77 -4.04 2.06 -14.95
C HIS A 77 -5.28 2.92 -15.17
N GLY A 78 -5.09 4.23 -15.22
CA GLY A 78 -6.20 5.14 -15.42
C GLY A 78 -5.87 6.59 -15.09
N LYS A 79 -6.90 7.35 -14.76
CA LYS A 79 -6.81 8.78 -14.49
C LYS A 79 -7.49 9.14 -13.18
N VAL A 80 -6.88 10.09 -12.49
CA VAL A 80 -7.39 10.68 -11.26
C VAL A 80 -7.43 12.19 -11.41
N GLU A 81 -8.57 12.78 -11.14
CA GLU A 81 -8.73 14.21 -10.97
C GLU A 81 -8.45 14.57 -9.52
N ILE A 82 -7.49 15.46 -9.28
CA ILE A 82 -7.17 15.98 -7.96
C ILE A 82 -7.73 17.38 -7.82
N GLN A 83 -8.54 17.56 -6.79
CA GLN A 83 -9.05 18.88 -6.39
C GLN A 83 -8.10 19.45 -5.33
N PRO A 84 -7.43 20.59 -5.61
CA PRO A 84 -6.61 21.23 -4.61
C PRO A 84 -7.52 21.76 -3.50
N SER A 85 -7.34 21.31 -2.29
CA SER A 85 -7.98 21.85 -1.10
C SER A 85 -6.91 22.13 -0.04
N LYS A 86 -7.06 23.21 0.71
CA LYS A 86 -6.25 23.40 1.93
C LYS A 86 -6.56 22.24 2.88
N TYR A 87 -5.51 21.57 3.30
CA TYR A 87 -5.62 20.47 4.25
C TYR A 87 -5.64 21.01 5.67
N GLU A 88 -6.77 20.93 6.32
CA GLU A 88 -6.83 20.98 7.77
C GLU A 88 -6.92 19.54 8.27
N GLU A 89 -5.80 19.02 8.73
CA GLU A 89 -5.77 17.72 9.38
C GLU A 89 -6.34 17.87 10.78
N LYS A 90 -7.58 17.47 10.97
CA LYS A 90 -8.09 17.20 12.32
C LYS A 90 -7.56 15.82 12.71
N ALA A 91 -6.39 15.79 13.35
CA ALA A 91 -5.86 14.55 13.90
C ALA A 91 -6.85 14.03 14.95
N ASP A 92 -7.51 12.93 14.64
CA ASP A 92 -8.24 12.18 15.64
C ASP A 92 -7.21 11.54 16.59
N ARG A 93 -7.21 11.99 17.85
CA ARG A 93 -6.28 11.50 18.89
C ARG A 93 -6.32 9.98 19.04
N TYR A 94 -7.48 9.37 18.84
CA TYR A 94 -7.62 7.91 18.92
C TYR A 94 -6.95 7.22 17.74
N GLN A 95 -7.11 7.74 16.52
CA GLN A 95 -6.44 7.20 15.33
C GLN A 95 -4.93 7.37 15.44
N VAL A 96 -4.44 8.54 15.83
CA VAL A 96 -3.00 8.77 16.05
C VAL A 96 -2.48 7.80 17.12
N GLY A 97 -3.20 7.61 18.23
CA GLY A 97 -2.83 6.67 19.26
C GLY A 97 -2.69 5.23 18.75
N MET A 98 -3.61 4.78 17.91
CA MET A 98 -3.54 3.43 17.32
C MET A 98 -2.28 3.22 16.46
N TYR A 99 -1.82 4.25 15.74
CA TYR A 99 -0.60 4.17 14.92
C TYR A 99 0.69 4.31 15.73
N CYS A 100 0.64 4.90 16.91
CA CYS A 100 1.80 5.07 17.79
C CYS A 100 2.16 3.81 18.60
N TYR A 101 1.24 2.85 18.72
CA TYR A 101 1.49 1.63 19.48
C TYR A 101 1.60 0.43 18.55
N PRO A 102 2.80 -0.11 18.36
CA PRO A 102 3.00 -1.32 17.54
C PRO A 102 2.36 -2.52 18.24
N PHE A 103 1.59 -3.30 17.48
CA PHE A 103 0.96 -4.52 17.97
C PHE A 103 1.02 -5.64 16.92
N GLY A 104 0.97 -6.87 17.35
CA GLY A 104 0.98 -8.05 16.50
C GLY A 104 2.21 -8.08 15.58
N LYS A 105 2.00 -8.20 14.27
CA LYS A 105 3.08 -8.26 13.28
C LYS A 105 3.85 -6.95 13.10
N CYS A 106 3.34 -5.83 13.63
CA CYS A 106 4.02 -4.54 13.62
C CYS A 106 4.93 -4.32 14.84
N CYS A 107 4.99 -5.28 15.77
CA CYS A 107 5.93 -5.21 16.89
C CYS A 107 7.36 -5.34 16.37
N PRO A 108 8.28 -4.45 16.78
CA PRO A 108 9.67 -4.52 16.35
C PRO A 108 10.32 -5.80 16.87
N GLY A 109 10.88 -6.60 15.96
CA GLY A 109 11.75 -7.73 16.30
C GLY A 109 13.11 -7.26 16.79
N ASP A 110 13.94 -8.21 17.25
CA ASP A 110 15.25 -7.90 17.84
C ASP A 110 16.18 -7.18 16.85
N GLY A 111 16.19 -7.55 15.58
CA GLY A 111 16.99 -6.88 14.56
C GLY A 111 16.64 -5.40 14.40
N LEU A 112 15.34 -5.05 14.41
CA LEU A 112 14.92 -3.67 14.35
C LEU A 112 15.24 -2.90 15.63
N ARG A 113 15.14 -3.54 16.78
CA ARG A 113 15.54 -2.94 18.08
C ARG A 113 17.05 -2.67 18.12
N GLN A 114 17.87 -3.59 17.64
CA GLN A 114 19.33 -3.43 17.52
C GLN A 114 19.69 -2.30 16.56
N TYR A 115 19.03 -2.22 15.40
CA TYR A 115 19.22 -1.14 14.47
C TYR A 115 18.94 0.22 15.13
N PHE A 116 17.79 0.39 15.79
CA PHE A 116 17.47 1.64 16.47
C PHE A 116 18.42 1.98 17.63
N ALA A 117 18.96 0.98 18.33
CA ALA A 117 19.95 1.18 19.38
C ALA A 117 21.31 1.64 18.82
N SER A 118 21.64 1.23 17.59
CA SER A 118 22.90 1.60 16.91
C SER A 118 22.79 2.85 16.03
N ALA A 119 21.57 3.23 15.61
CA ALA A 119 21.36 4.38 14.75
C ALA A 119 21.68 5.70 15.49
N ASP A 120 22.63 6.45 14.96
CA ASP A 120 22.94 7.78 15.49
C ASP A 120 21.89 8.80 15.05
N LEU A 121 20.90 8.99 15.92
CA LEU A 121 19.82 9.98 15.73
C LEU A 121 20.02 11.21 16.64
N THR A 122 21.17 11.38 17.27
CA THR A 122 21.42 12.42 18.29
C THR A 122 21.44 13.83 17.71
N GLY A 123 21.79 14.00 16.44
CA GLY A 123 21.76 15.29 15.74
C GLY A 123 20.38 15.71 15.19
N CYS A 124 19.35 14.86 15.33
CA CYS A 124 18.03 15.13 14.75
C CYS A 124 17.11 15.82 15.75
N GLY A 125 16.74 17.09 15.50
CA GLY A 125 15.89 17.89 16.38
C GLY A 125 14.39 17.58 16.23
N SER A 126 13.96 16.97 15.12
CA SER A 126 12.55 16.70 14.81
C SER A 126 12.31 15.24 14.40
N ALA A 127 11.06 14.80 14.50
CA ALA A 127 10.64 13.47 14.00
C ALA A 127 10.85 13.34 12.47
N LEU A 128 10.68 14.42 11.73
CA LEU A 128 10.92 14.46 10.29
C LEU A 128 12.39 14.20 9.95
N GLU A 129 13.31 14.90 10.64
CA GLU A 129 14.75 14.70 10.44
C GLU A 129 15.18 13.28 10.77
N LYS A 130 14.67 12.71 11.86
CA LYS A 130 14.89 11.30 12.22
C LYS A 130 14.41 10.35 11.11
N SER A 131 13.22 10.60 10.59
CA SER A 131 12.66 9.77 9.49
C SER A 131 13.49 9.87 8.22
N ILE A 132 13.95 11.07 7.84
CA ILE A 132 14.82 11.28 6.69
C ILE A 132 16.15 10.55 6.89
N ARG A 133 16.75 10.64 8.08
CA ARG A 133 18.00 9.95 8.39
C ARG A 133 17.86 8.45 8.27
N ILE A 134 16.83 7.86 8.89
CA ILE A 134 16.53 6.43 8.80
C ILE A 134 16.32 6.01 7.35
N MET A 135 15.58 6.80 6.57
CA MET A 135 15.36 6.54 5.16
C MET A 135 16.69 6.49 4.38
N HIS A 136 17.60 7.43 4.62
CA HIS A 136 18.93 7.43 3.98
C HIS A 136 19.75 6.19 4.38
N ASP A 137 19.74 5.81 5.65
CA ASP A 137 20.48 4.63 6.13
C ASP A 137 19.96 3.32 5.53
N LEU A 138 18.66 3.23 5.24
CA LEU A 138 18.06 2.05 4.61
C LEU A 138 18.28 1.96 3.09
N TYR A 139 18.67 3.06 2.44
CA TYR A 139 18.91 3.11 0.99
C TYR A 139 20.40 2.95 0.61
N GLN A 140 21.29 2.79 1.57
CA GLN A 140 22.72 2.47 1.35
C GLN A 140 22.93 0.96 1.31
#